data_2309bd3c2ec8c4ee03f3d3b42b48ec67
#
_entry.id   2309bd3c2ec8c4ee03f3d3b42b48ec67
#
_cell.length_a   1.000
_cell.length_b   1.000
_cell.length_c   1.000
_cell.angle_alpha   90.00
_cell.angle_beta   90.00
_cell.angle_gamma   90.00
#
_symmetry.space_group_name_H-M   'P 1'
#
loop_
_entity.id
_entity.type
_entity.pdbx_description
1 polymer ?
#
loop_
_entity_poly.entity_id
_entity_poly.type
_entity_poly.pdbx_seq_one_letter_code
_entity_poly.pdbx_strand_id
1 'polypeptide(L)'
;MPVFNLRITKIEKLYLLWYNKTVRREKMSKNKRNYKDSVFVDLFSEDEKAKENFLSLYNALHNTALKDTEQLKNIRLDQVLYMAFYNDVSYLVDNKIIVLAEHQSTINPNMPLRCLKYVSRLYEALFESKEKYSRKLLKIPTPEFYVFYNGEEPFSCDKTIKLSDAFIEQNEQHNLELSVKVININRQNRHPVLEKCKTMQEYSIFVETVRKWKEIDPQNGFEKAVEECISNDILREYLKRKTKEVLNMLLAEYDYETDIAVQRAEEREIAFAEGAYQNKLETAAAFKRLGLDIAKIAQGTGLSREEIENL
;
A
#
# COMPACT_ATOMS: atom_id res chain seq x y z
N MET A 1 22.77 17.71 44.98
CA MET A 1 22.35 16.56 44.14
C MET A 1 22.18 17.07 42.71
N PRO A 2 22.96 16.61 41.71
CA PRO A 2 22.79 17.11 40.36
C PRO A 2 21.57 16.46 39.71
N VAL A 3 20.68 17.30 39.19
CA VAL A 3 19.56 16.91 38.37
C VAL A 3 20.10 16.46 37.01
N PHE A 4 20.06 15.17 36.73
CA PHE A 4 20.39 14.60 35.41
C PHE A 4 19.28 15.00 34.43
N ASN A 5 19.55 16.01 33.61
CA ASN A 5 18.79 16.32 32.41
C ASN A 5 19.08 15.22 31.36
N LEU A 6 18.30 14.16 31.35
CA LEU A 6 18.30 13.13 30.30
C LEU A 6 17.84 13.79 28.99
N ARG A 7 18.78 14.19 28.16
CA ARG A 7 18.50 14.53 26.75
C ARG A 7 18.07 13.23 26.07
N ILE A 8 16.77 13.08 25.88
CA ILE A 8 16.19 12.00 25.06
C ILE A 8 16.81 12.08 23.67
N THR A 9 17.50 11.04 23.25
CA THR A 9 18.13 10.98 21.93
C THR A 9 17.06 10.99 20.82
N LYS A 10 17.46 11.38 19.60
CA LYS A 10 16.58 11.37 18.43
C LYS A 10 15.96 9.99 18.19
N ILE A 11 16.70 8.92 18.53
CA ILE A 11 16.26 7.52 18.43
C ILE A 11 15.20 7.19 19.49
N GLU A 12 15.37 7.64 20.73
CA GLU A 12 14.37 7.43 21.80
C GLU A 12 13.08 8.21 21.53
N LYS A 13 13.16 9.43 20.95
CA LYS A 13 11.96 10.16 20.48
C LYS A 13 11.24 9.43 19.36
N LEU A 14 11.97 8.85 18.40
CA LEU A 14 11.40 8.04 17.34
C LEU A 14 10.77 6.74 17.89
N TYR A 15 11.41 6.12 18.89
CA TYR A 15 10.86 4.94 19.56
C TYR A 15 9.59 5.26 20.36
N LEU A 16 9.55 6.37 21.10
CA LEU A 16 8.36 6.82 21.82
C LEU A 16 7.21 7.20 20.89
N LEU A 17 7.50 7.87 19.76
CA LEU A 17 6.51 8.16 18.72
C LEU A 17 5.97 6.87 18.07
N TRP A 18 6.85 5.91 17.79
CA TRP A 18 6.48 4.61 17.26
C TRP A 18 5.64 3.81 18.28
N TYR A 19 6.06 3.77 19.55
CA TYR A 19 5.35 3.07 20.63
C TYR A 19 3.96 3.67 20.87
N ASN A 20 3.83 4.99 20.95
CA ASN A 20 2.55 5.66 21.11
C ASN A 20 1.61 5.49 19.89
N LYS A 21 2.15 5.48 18.67
CA LYS A 21 1.39 5.13 17.45
C LYS A 21 0.89 3.68 17.49
N THR A 22 1.71 2.76 17.98
CA THR A 22 1.36 1.33 18.07
C THR A 22 0.27 1.08 19.10
N VAL A 23 0.39 1.67 20.30
CA VAL A 23 -0.61 1.56 21.38
C VAL A 23 -1.94 2.23 21.02
N ARG A 24 -1.93 3.37 20.30
CA ARG A 24 -3.16 3.97 19.74
C ARG A 24 -3.83 3.08 18.69
N ARG A 25 -3.05 2.44 17.80
CA ARG A 25 -3.57 1.48 16.81
C ARG A 25 -4.23 0.26 17.45
N GLU A 26 -3.70 -0.25 18.55
CA GLU A 26 -4.32 -1.38 19.28
C GLU A 26 -5.70 -1.02 19.88
N LYS A 27 -5.92 0.22 20.30
CA LYS A 27 -7.23 0.67 20.79
C LYS A 27 -8.28 0.86 19.69
N MET A 28 -7.86 1.18 18.44
CA MET A 28 -8.75 1.34 17.29
C MET A 28 -9.07 0.02 16.55
N SER A 29 -8.33 -1.06 16.82
CA SER A 29 -8.44 -2.34 16.10
C SER A 29 -9.63 -3.22 16.54
N LYS A 30 -10.53 -2.73 17.40
CA LYS A 30 -11.70 -3.51 17.85
C LYS A 30 -12.88 -3.58 16.89
N ASN A 31 -12.86 -2.83 15.77
CA ASN A 31 -13.80 -3.01 14.68
C ASN A 31 -13.14 -3.81 13.57
N LYS A 32 -13.10 -5.14 13.72
CA LYS A 32 -12.71 -6.07 12.70
C LYS A 32 -13.75 -6.09 11.57
N ARG A 33 -13.67 -5.18 10.62
CA ARG A 33 -14.25 -5.39 9.29
C ARG A 33 -13.27 -6.25 8.50
N ASN A 34 -13.73 -7.35 7.95
CA ASN A 34 -12.98 -8.21 7.04
C ASN A 34 -12.81 -7.46 5.70
N TYR A 35 -11.77 -6.65 5.55
CA TYR A 35 -11.36 -6.03 4.28
C TYR A 35 -10.65 -7.04 3.38
N LYS A 36 -11.21 -8.26 3.24
CA LYS A 36 -10.54 -9.36 2.54
C LYS A 36 -10.76 -9.35 1.04
N ASP A 37 -11.75 -8.60 0.58
CA ASP A 37 -12.36 -8.91 -0.71
C ASP A 37 -12.34 -7.66 -1.59
N SER A 38 -11.25 -7.45 -2.33
CA SER A 38 -11.26 -6.55 -3.48
C SER A 38 -11.62 -7.33 -4.74
N VAL A 39 -12.19 -6.65 -5.73
CA VAL A 39 -12.51 -7.25 -7.03
C VAL A 39 -11.27 -7.86 -7.69
N PHE A 40 -10.10 -7.25 -7.52
CA PHE A 40 -8.83 -7.79 -8.01
C PHE A 40 -8.48 -9.13 -7.36
N VAL A 41 -8.49 -9.16 -6.03
CA VAL A 41 -8.19 -10.39 -5.27
C VAL A 41 -9.17 -11.49 -5.61
N ASP A 42 -10.46 -11.18 -5.72
CA ASP A 42 -11.47 -12.16 -6.10
C ASP A 42 -11.20 -12.70 -7.51
N LEU A 43 -10.97 -11.84 -8.50
CA LEU A 43 -10.68 -12.24 -9.89
C LEU A 43 -9.45 -13.13 -10.05
N PHE A 44 -8.39 -12.88 -9.25
CA PHE A 44 -7.09 -13.54 -9.43
C PHE A 44 -6.74 -14.55 -8.34
N SER A 45 -7.54 -14.69 -7.27
CA SER A 45 -7.24 -15.58 -6.14
C SER A 45 -8.43 -16.42 -5.65
N GLU A 46 -9.68 -15.90 -5.66
CA GLU A 46 -10.81 -16.52 -4.98
C GLU A 46 -11.89 -17.06 -5.93
N ASP A 47 -12.07 -16.45 -7.09
CA ASP A 47 -13.09 -16.82 -8.06
C ASP A 47 -12.85 -18.23 -8.62
N GLU A 48 -13.88 -18.91 -9.09
CA GLU A 48 -13.76 -20.24 -9.73
C GLU A 48 -12.81 -20.25 -10.93
N LYS A 49 -12.66 -19.11 -11.64
CA LYS A 49 -11.72 -18.91 -12.75
C LYS A 49 -10.41 -18.23 -12.34
N ALA A 50 -10.17 -18.04 -11.04
CA ALA A 50 -9.01 -17.31 -10.56
C ALA A 50 -7.68 -17.91 -11.04
N LYS A 51 -7.54 -19.23 -11.06
CA LYS A 51 -6.32 -19.89 -11.58
C LYS A 51 -6.11 -19.64 -13.06
N GLU A 52 -7.15 -19.67 -13.87
CA GLU A 52 -7.07 -19.37 -15.32
C GLU A 52 -6.72 -17.90 -15.55
N ASN A 53 -7.35 -16.99 -14.81
CA ASN A 53 -7.08 -15.56 -14.85
C ASN A 53 -5.64 -15.26 -14.44
N PHE A 54 -5.18 -15.88 -13.34
CA PHE A 54 -3.80 -15.72 -12.88
C PHE A 54 -2.80 -16.28 -13.90
N LEU A 55 -3.06 -17.45 -14.49
CA LEU A 55 -2.18 -18.04 -15.50
C LEU A 55 -2.08 -17.14 -16.74
N SER A 56 -3.20 -16.56 -17.18
CA SER A 56 -3.22 -15.57 -18.27
C SER A 56 -2.35 -14.35 -17.95
N LEU A 57 -2.45 -13.84 -16.73
CA LEU A 57 -1.64 -12.72 -16.26
C LEU A 57 -0.15 -13.09 -16.16
N TYR A 58 0.16 -14.27 -15.61
CA TYR A 58 1.53 -14.79 -15.55
C TYR A 58 2.14 -14.88 -16.95
N ASN A 59 1.41 -15.48 -17.91
CA ASN A 59 1.87 -15.59 -19.30
C ASN A 59 2.12 -14.21 -19.92
N ALA A 60 1.25 -13.22 -19.63
CA ALA A 60 1.42 -11.86 -20.14
C ALA A 60 2.65 -11.17 -19.54
N LEU A 61 2.95 -11.38 -18.25
CA LEU A 61 4.10 -10.79 -17.56
C LEU A 61 5.44 -11.40 -18.02
N HIS A 62 5.45 -12.72 -18.27
CA HIS A 62 6.67 -13.48 -18.59
C HIS A 62 6.83 -13.80 -20.07
N ASN A 63 5.87 -13.39 -20.89
CA ASN A 63 5.85 -13.72 -22.31
C ASN A 63 5.92 -15.24 -22.58
N THR A 64 5.18 -16.02 -21.78
CA THR A 64 5.06 -17.48 -21.85
C THR A 64 3.68 -17.90 -22.34
N ALA A 65 3.49 -19.20 -22.56
CA ALA A 65 2.22 -19.77 -23.01
C ALA A 65 1.86 -21.04 -22.21
N LEU A 66 2.00 -21.01 -20.90
CA LEU A 66 1.62 -22.10 -20.04
C LEU A 66 0.11 -22.34 -20.12
N LYS A 67 -0.32 -23.61 -20.10
CA LYS A 67 -1.73 -24.00 -20.23
C LYS A 67 -2.25 -24.77 -19.03
N ASP A 68 -1.35 -25.33 -18.22
CA ASP A 68 -1.71 -26.22 -17.13
C ASP A 68 -1.87 -25.42 -15.83
N THR A 69 -3.11 -25.31 -15.36
CA THR A 69 -3.45 -24.65 -14.10
C THR A 69 -3.20 -25.51 -12.87
N GLU A 70 -2.98 -26.83 -13.03
CA GLU A 70 -2.71 -27.74 -11.90
C GLU A 70 -1.35 -27.48 -11.26
N GLN A 71 -0.42 -26.88 -12.02
CA GLN A 71 0.89 -26.46 -11.52
C GLN A 71 0.83 -25.20 -10.65
N LEU A 72 -0.32 -24.51 -10.63
CA LEU A 72 -0.52 -23.30 -9.84
C LEU A 72 -0.95 -23.66 -8.42
N LYS A 73 -0.14 -23.29 -7.45
CA LYS A 73 -0.48 -23.41 -6.03
C LYS A 73 -0.70 -22.02 -5.45
N ASN A 74 -1.95 -21.71 -5.08
CA ASN A 74 -2.26 -20.53 -4.31
C ASN A 74 -1.62 -20.66 -2.91
N ILE A 75 -0.76 -19.72 -2.55
CA ILE A 75 0.00 -19.70 -1.28
C ILE A 75 -0.29 -18.44 -0.46
N ARG A 76 -1.45 -17.83 -0.68
CA ARG A 76 -1.87 -16.66 0.07
C ARG A 76 -1.80 -16.93 1.57
N LEU A 77 -1.28 -15.94 2.31
CA LEU A 77 -1.24 -16.00 3.77
C LEU A 77 -2.61 -15.61 4.35
N ASP A 78 -3.34 -16.61 4.82
CA ASP A 78 -4.54 -16.38 5.62
C ASP A 78 -4.16 -15.89 7.03
N GLN A 79 -4.73 -14.77 7.44
CA GLN A 79 -4.67 -14.27 8.81
C GLN A 79 -3.27 -13.93 9.38
N VAL A 80 -2.60 -12.94 8.82
CA VAL A 80 -1.53 -12.27 9.55
C VAL A 80 -2.14 -11.13 10.36
N LEU A 81 -2.33 -11.34 11.66
CA LEU A 81 -3.11 -10.51 12.60
C LEU A 81 -2.65 -9.04 12.73
N TYR A 82 -1.52 -8.66 12.18
CA TYR A 82 -0.88 -7.35 12.37
C TYR A 82 -0.36 -6.68 11.10
N MET A 83 -0.72 -7.17 9.91
CA MET A 83 -0.26 -6.54 8.67
C MET A 83 -1.43 -6.27 7.74
N ALA A 84 -1.57 -5.01 7.32
CA ALA A 84 -2.54 -4.55 6.33
C ALA A 84 -2.16 -5.00 4.89
N PHE A 85 -1.87 -6.30 4.73
CA PHE A 85 -1.58 -6.96 3.45
C PHE A 85 -2.77 -7.82 3.02
N TYR A 86 -3.96 -7.22 3.04
CA TYR A 86 -5.16 -7.98 2.73
C TYR A 86 -5.46 -8.11 1.23
N ASN A 87 -4.73 -7.38 0.39
CA ASN A 87 -5.03 -7.25 -1.03
C ASN A 87 -3.97 -7.92 -1.92
N ASP A 88 -3.23 -8.91 -1.43
CA ASP A 88 -2.17 -9.51 -2.22
C ASP A 88 -2.56 -10.90 -2.70
N VAL A 89 -2.33 -11.14 -3.99
CA VAL A 89 -2.48 -12.43 -4.64
C VAL A 89 -1.11 -13.08 -4.72
N SER A 90 -0.97 -14.32 -4.25
CA SER A 90 0.31 -15.04 -4.26
C SER A 90 0.17 -16.45 -4.77
N TYR A 91 0.97 -16.78 -5.77
CA TYR A 91 1.04 -18.13 -6.33
C TYR A 91 2.47 -18.65 -6.40
N LEU A 92 2.60 -19.96 -6.15
CA LEU A 92 3.79 -20.73 -6.51
C LEU A 92 3.60 -21.27 -7.92
N VAL A 93 4.48 -20.88 -8.83
CA VAL A 93 4.47 -21.24 -10.25
C VAL A 93 5.88 -21.55 -10.68
N ASP A 94 6.14 -22.73 -11.23
CA ASP A 94 7.44 -23.10 -11.84
C ASP A 94 8.65 -22.69 -10.98
N ASN A 95 8.63 -23.06 -9.68
CA ASN A 95 9.65 -22.72 -8.68
C ASN A 95 9.82 -21.21 -8.42
N LYS A 96 8.82 -20.39 -8.73
CA LYS A 96 8.76 -18.97 -8.40
C LYS A 96 7.59 -18.69 -7.47
N ILE A 97 7.78 -17.71 -6.58
CA ILE A 97 6.69 -17.10 -5.82
C ILE A 97 6.35 -15.79 -6.49
N ILE A 98 5.17 -15.72 -7.09
CA ILE A 98 4.67 -14.49 -7.69
C ILE A 98 3.77 -13.80 -6.67
N VAL A 99 4.13 -12.60 -6.29
CA VAL A 99 3.34 -11.73 -5.42
C VAL A 99 2.80 -10.58 -6.25
N LEU A 100 1.49 -10.52 -6.38
CA LEU A 100 0.78 -9.43 -7.01
C LEU A 100 0.18 -8.55 -5.92
N ALA A 101 0.67 -7.34 -5.79
CA ALA A 101 0.04 -6.36 -4.93
C ALA A 101 -0.93 -5.52 -5.76
N GLU A 102 -2.16 -5.44 -5.28
CA GLU A 102 -3.19 -4.66 -5.92
C GLU A 102 -2.92 -3.16 -5.82
N HIS A 103 -3.43 -2.53 -6.83
CA HIS A 103 -4.01 -1.21 -6.93
C HIS A 103 -3.64 -0.26 -5.79
N GLN A 104 -2.79 0.67 -6.11
CA GLN A 104 -2.63 1.87 -5.31
C GLN A 104 -3.03 3.06 -6.17
N SER A 105 -4.02 3.81 -5.71
CA SER A 105 -4.33 5.13 -6.26
C SER A 105 -3.12 6.08 -6.14
N THR A 106 -2.21 5.77 -5.21
CA THR A 106 -0.93 6.46 -5.02
C THR A 106 0.20 5.42 -4.90
N ILE A 107 1.35 5.69 -5.53
CA ILE A 107 2.51 4.81 -5.45
C ILE A 107 3.15 4.93 -4.06
N ASN A 108 3.16 3.82 -3.34
CA ASN A 108 3.81 3.77 -2.04
C ASN A 108 5.30 3.39 -2.21
N PRO A 109 6.26 4.30 -1.95
CA PRO A 109 7.69 4.01 -2.10
C PRO A 109 8.19 2.94 -1.12
N ASN A 110 7.42 2.62 -0.07
CA ASN A 110 7.76 1.60 0.91
C ASN A 110 7.31 0.18 0.50
N MET A 111 6.82 -0.02 -0.72
CA MET A 111 6.43 -1.35 -1.21
C MET A 111 7.54 -2.39 -1.12
N PRO A 112 8.83 -2.10 -1.43
CA PRO A 112 9.88 -3.09 -1.26
C PRO A 112 10.02 -3.61 0.18
N LEU A 113 9.93 -2.73 1.18
CA LEU A 113 9.98 -3.13 2.59
C LEU A 113 8.75 -3.98 2.98
N ARG A 114 7.58 -3.66 2.43
CA ARG A 114 6.36 -4.46 2.62
C ARG A 114 6.52 -5.84 2.00
N CYS A 115 6.96 -5.91 0.74
CA CYS A 115 7.20 -7.18 0.03
C CYS A 115 8.25 -8.06 0.73
N LEU A 116 9.31 -7.47 1.29
CA LEU A 116 10.30 -8.20 2.08
C LEU A 116 9.66 -8.91 3.28
N LYS A 117 8.83 -8.20 4.04
CA LYS A 117 8.10 -8.77 5.18
C LYS A 117 7.16 -9.89 4.73
N TYR A 118 6.48 -9.70 3.62
CA TYR A 118 5.54 -10.67 3.09
C TYR A 118 6.23 -11.96 2.63
N VAL A 119 7.26 -11.87 1.80
CA VAL A 119 7.98 -13.04 1.31
C VAL A 119 8.68 -13.82 2.43
N SER A 120 9.18 -13.12 3.45
CA SER A 120 9.73 -13.78 4.64
C SER A 120 8.70 -14.69 5.32
N ARG A 121 7.45 -14.23 5.45
CA ARG A 121 6.35 -15.03 5.99
C ARG A 121 5.96 -16.20 5.09
N LEU A 122 5.97 -16.00 3.78
CA LEU A 122 5.72 -17.10 2.84
C LEU A 122 6.78 -18.19 2.97
N TYR A 123 8.06 -17.83 3.08
CA TYR A 123 9.13 -18.81 3.31
C TYR A 123 9.01 -19.48 4.69
N GLU A 124 8.58 -18.76 5.72
CA GLU A 124 8.29 -19.37 7.03
C GLU A 124 7.19 -20.44 6.93
N ALA A 125 6.14 -20.18 6.14
CA ALA A 125 5.02 -21.11 5.93
C ALA A 125 5.37 -22.29 5.02
N LEU A 126 6.26 -22.10 4.04
CA LEU A 126 6.62 -23.12 3.07
C LEU A 126 7.64 -24.14 3.60
N PHE A 127 8.49 -23.76 4.57
CA PHE A 127 9.59 -24.58 5.04
C PHE A 127 9.55 -24.78 6.54
N GLU A 128 9.76 -26.03 6.98
CA GLU A 128 9.87 -26.34 8.40
C GLU A 128 11.14 -25.74 9.03
N SER A 129 11.08 -25.44 10.33
CA SER A 129 12.21 -24.86 11.05
C SER A 129 13.47 -25.74 10.96
N LYS A 130 13.33 -27.08 11.04
CA LYS A 130 14.46 -28.02 10.93
C LYS A 130 15.20 -27.94 9.60
N GLU A 131 14.50 -27.61 8.50
CA GLU A 131 15.11 -27.51 7.16
C GLU A 131 16.00 -26.27 7.07
N LYS A 132 15.57 -25.16 7.67
CA LYS A 132 16.33 -23.89 7.71
C LYS A 132 17.64 -23.99 8.51
N TYR A 133 17.69 -24.88 9.50
CA TYR A 133 18.89 -25.13 10.31
C TYR A 133 19.74 -26.33 9.83
N SER A 134 19.35 -26.95 8.73
CA SER A 134 20.13 -28.04 8.10
C SER A 134 21.46 -27.52 7.57
N ARG A 135 22.49 -28.37 7.61
CA ARG A 135 23.78 -28.10 6.94
C ARG A 135 23.71 -28.19 5.42
N LYS A 136 22.67 -28.80 4.89
CA LYS A 136 22.41 -28.90 3.44
C LYS A 136 21.75 -27.61 2.96
N LEU A 137 22.24 -27.04 1.84
CA LEU A 137 21.65 -25.86 1.23
C LEU A 137 20.18 -26.13 0.86
N LEU A 138 19.27 -25.38 1.49
CA LEU A 138 17.86 -25.38 1.15
C LEU A 138 17.64 -24.56 -0.12
N LYS A 139 17.07 -25.18 -1.16
CA LYS A 139 16.62 -24.46 -2.36
C LYS A 139 15.25 -23.87 -2.11
N ILE A 140 15.11 -22.59 -2.34
CA ILE A 140 13.87 -21.84 -2.13
C ILE A 140 13.34 -21.28 -3.47
N PRO A 141 12.02 -21.14 -3.66
CA PRO A 141 11.47 -20.51 -4.85
C PRO A 141 11.92 -19.05 -5.00
N THR A 142 12.20 -18.62 -6.23
CA THR A 142 12.59 -17.24 -6.51
C THR A 142 11.37 -16.31 -6.39
N PRO A 143 11.41 -15.24 -5.59
CA PRO A 143 10.28 -14.33 -5.45
C PRO A 143 10.29 -13.27 -6.56
N GLU A 144 9.12 -12.92 -7.05
CA GLU A 144 8.89 -11.81 -7.98
C GLU A 144 7.72 -10.96 -7.47
N PHE A 145 7.86 -9.63 -7.56
CA PHE A 145 6.91 -8.67 -6.98
C PHE A 145 6.40 -7.71 -8.05
N TYR A 146 5.08 -7.61 -8.14
CA TYR A 146 4.39 -6.74 -9.09
C TYR A 146 3.34 -5.91 -8.37
N VAL A 147 3.31 -4.62 -8.64
CA VAL A 147 2.27 -3.68 -8.21
C VAL A 147 1.57 -3.15 -9.45
N PHE A 148 0.26 -3.27 -9.50
CA PHE A 148 -0.54 -2.71 -10.59
C PHE A 148 -1.08 -1.35 -10.18
N TYR A 149 -0.57 -0.30 -10.80
CA TYR A 149 -1.02 1.07 -10.58
C TYR A 149 -2.18 1.41 -11.51
N ASN A 150 -3.26 1.92 -10.93
CA ASN A 150 -4.43 2.39 -11.63
C ASN A 150 -4.94 3.73 -11.04
N GLY A 151 -4.02 4.58 -10.54
CA GLY A 151 -4.34 5.87 -9.96
C GLY A 151 -4.53 6.96 -11.02
N GLU A 152 -4.94 8.14 -10.59
CA GLU A 152 -5.17 9.30 -11.46
C GLU A 152 -3.92 10.16 -11.63
N GLU A 153 -2.97 10.08 -10.70
CA GLU A 153 -1.72 10.83 -10.80
C GLU A 153 -0.92 10.39 -12.02
N PRO A 154 -0.30 11.32 -12.78
CA PRO A 154 0.54 10.99 -13.92
C PRO A 154 1.69 10.06 -13.51
N PHE A 155 1.75 8.90 -14.14
CA PHE A 155 2.77 7.90 -13.87
C PHE A 155 3.25 7.25 -15.17
N SER A 156 4.55 6.93 -15.24
CA SER A 156 5.14 6.21 -16.37
C SER A 156 4.48 4.84 -16.58
N CYS A 157 4.65 4.27 -17.78
CA CYS A 157 4.07 2.98 -18.12
C CYS A 157 4.48 1.87 -17.14
N ASP A 158 5.75 1.86 -16.74
CA ASP A 158 6.30 1.01 -15.68
C ASP A 158 7.43 1.69 -14.93
N LYS A 159 7.72 1.21 -13.73
CA LYS A 159 8.83 1.65 -12.88
C LYS A 159 9.28 0.49 -12.00
N THR A 160 10.57 0.42 -11.73
CA THR A 160 11.13 -0.45 -10.68
C THR A 160 11.47 0.41 -9.47
N ILE A 161 10.98 0.02 -8.30
CA ILE A 161 11.35 0.61 -7.01
C ILE A 161 12.16 -0.42 -6.21
N LYS A 162 13.19 0.05 -5.52
CA LYS A 162 14.17 -0.80 -4.86
C LYS A 162 14.16 -0.59 -3.35
N LEU A 163 14.48 -1.64 -2.61
CA LEU A 163 14.62 -1.57 -1.16
C LEU A 163 15.77 -0.66 -0.75
N SER A 164 16.86 -0.68 -1.52
CA SER A 164 18.03 0.18 -1.30
C SER A 164 17.72 1.67 -1.37
N ASP A 165 16.68 2.09 -2.12
CA ASP A 165 16.26 3.50 -2.16
C ASP A 165 15.84 4.03 -0.78
N ALA A 166 15.50 3.14 0.17
CA ALA A 166 15.09 3.47 1.53
C ALA A 166 16.22 3.40 2.56
N PHE A 167 17.43 3.01 2.18
CA PHE A 167 18.56 2.90 3.12
C PHE A 167 19.06 4.31 3.49
N ILE A 168 19.37 4.49 4.77
CA ILE A 168 19.87 5.77 5.30
C ILE A 168 21.26 6.08 4.70
N GLU A 169 22.11 5.04 4.60
CA GLU A 169 23.42 5.15 3.96
C GLU A 169 23.35 4.58 2.55
N GLN A 170 23.64 5.42 1.57
CA GLN A 170 23.63 5.06 0.15
C GLN A 170 25.05 4.62 -0.26
N ASN A 171 25.24 3.31 -0.35
CA ASN A 171 26.49 2.69 -0.82
C ASN A 171 26.28 2.04 -2.19
N GLU A 172 27.35 1.90 -2.98
CA GLU A 172 27.27 1.24 -4.28
C GLU A 172 26.95 -0.26 -4.19
N GLN A 173 27.29 -0.90 -3.06
CA GLN A 173 27.04 -2.32 -2.80
C GLN A 173 26.10 -2.50 -1.63
N HIS A 174 25.01 -3.20 -1.86
CA HIS A 174 24.04 -3.55 -0.82
C HIS A 174 24.06 -5.06 -0.58
N ASN A 175 24.14 -5.47 0.70
CA ASN A 175 24.04 -6.88 1.09
C ASN A 175 22.59 -7.41 1.00
N LEU A 176 21.61 -6.53 0.91
CA LEU A 176 20.21 -6.86 0.76
C LEU A 176 19.59 -5.98 -0.31
N GLU A 177 18.98 -6.58 -1.31
CA GLU A 177 18.22 -5.88 -2.33
C GLU A 177 16.92 -6.63 -2.63
N LEU A 178 15.85 -5.87 -2.83
CA LEU A 178 14.57 -6.35 -3.30
C LEU A 178 13.98 -5.30 -4.26
N SER A 179 13.59 -5.76 -5.43
CA SER A 179 13.01 -4.91 -6.46
C SER A 179 11.55 -5.24 -6.69
N VAL A 180 10.71 -4.21 -6.79
CA VAL A 180 9.28 -4.32 -7.07
C VAL A 180 8.99 -3.64 -8.41
N LYS A 181 8.35 -4.36 -9.32
CA LYS A 181 7.89 -3.80 -10.60
C LYS A 181 6.51 -3.17 -10.42
N VAL A 182 6.42 -1.88 -10.68
CA VAL A 182 5.15 -1.14 -10.69
C VAL A 182 4.72 -0.97 -12.15
N ILE A 183 3.57 -1.51 -12.50
CA ILE A 183 3.00 -1.50 -13.84
C ILE A 183 1.76 -0.62 -13.85
N ASN A 184 1.75 0.41 -14.69
CA ASN A 184 0.59 1.27 -14.87
C ASN A 184 -0.42 0.61 -15.81
N ILE A 185 -1.55 0.19 -15.26
CA ILE A 185 -2.62 -0.49 -15.99
C ILE A 185 -3.72 0.47 -16.47
N ASN A 186 -3.55 1.78 -16.36
CA ASN A 186 -4.48 2.72 -16.99
C ASN A 186 -4.42 2.56 -18.52
N ARG A 187 -5.58 2.47 -19.16
CA ARG A 187 -5.71 2.18 -20.61
C ARG A 187 -4.92 3.15 -21.51
N GLN A 188 -4.84 4.41 -21.12
CA GLN A 188 -4.11 5.43 -21.85
C GLN A 188 -2.61 5.14 -22.00
N ASN A 189 -2.02 4.37 -21.07
CA ASN A 189 -0.61 4.00 -21.10
C ASN A 189 -0.30 2.81 -22.00
N ARG A 190 -1.32 2.05 -22.48
CA ARG A 190 -1.18 0.93 -23.40
C ARG A 190 -0.09 -0.07 -23.02
N HIS A 191 -0.01 -0.40 -21.71
CA HIS A 191 0.98 -1.37 -21.26
C HIS A 191 0.72 -2.74 -21.91
N PRO A 192 1.76 -3.46 -22.41
CA PRO A 192 1.59 -4.74 -23.11
C PRO A 192 0.84 -5.82 -22.33
N VAL A 193 0.84 -5.77 -21.01
CA VAL A 193 0.08 -6.70 -20.17
C VAL A 193 -1.43 -6.64 -20.44
N LEU A 194 -1.96 -5.46 -20.79
CA LEU A 194 -3.37 -5.26 -21.09
C LEU A 194 -3.77 -5.91 -22.43
N GLU A 195 -2.86 -5.92 -23.40
CA GLU A 195 -3.08 -6.55 -24.71
C GLU A 195 -3.05 -8.08 -24.61
N LYS A 196 -2.22 -8.62 -23.70
CA LYS A 196 -1.95 -10.06 -23.56
C LYS A 196 -2.80 -10.75 -22.50
N CYS A 197 -3.39 -10.01 -21.56
CA CYS A 197 -4.26 -10.55 -20.51
C CYS A 197 -5.63 -9.86 -20.56
N LYS A 198 -6.60 -10.54 -21.17
CA LYS A 198 -7.98 -10.04 -21.32
C LYS A 198 -8.59 -9.66 -19.96
N THR A 199 -8.46 -10.50 -18.94
CA THR A 199 -9.01 -10.22 -17.61
C THR A 199 -8.43 -8.96 -16.99
N MET A 200 -7.11 -8.70 -17.14
CA MET A 200 -6.48 -7.48 -16.65
C MET A 200 -6.95 -6.25 -17.44
N GLN A 201 -7.13 -6.37 -18.75
CA GLN A 201 -7.69 -5.31 -19.59
C GLN A 201 -9.11 -4.96 -19.17
N GLU A 202 -9.97 -5.96 -19.02
CA GLU A 202 -11.36 -5.77 -18.59
C GLU A 202 -11.45 -5.21 -17.17
N TYR A 203 -10.57 -5.64 -16.26
CA TYR A 203 -10.46 -5.08 -14.93
C TYR A 203 -10.09 -3.59 -14.95
N SER A 204 -9.11 -3.20 -15.79
CA SER A 204 -8.75 -1.79 -15.96
C SER A 204 -9.92 -0.94 -16.44
N ILE A 205 -10.71 -1.45 -17.41
CA ILE A 205 -11.92 -0.77 -17.92
C ILE A 205 -12.98 -0.68 -16.82
N PHE A 206 -13.17 -1.74 -16.05
CA PHE A 206 -14.13 -1.79 -14.95
C PHE A 206 -13.83 -0.69 -13.91
N VAL A 207 -12.57 -0.58 -13.45
CA VAL A 207 -12.19 0.44 -12.47
C VAL A 207 -12.38 1.86 -13.01
N GLU A 208 -12.01 2.12 -14.28
CA GLU A 208 -12.27 3.40 -14.93
C GLU A 208 -13.77 3.74 -14.98
N THR A 209 -14.61 2.75 -15.30
CA THR A 209 -16.08 2.89 -15.34
C THR A 209 -16.67 3.15 -13.96
N VAL A 210 -16.17 2.48 -12.92
CA VAL A 210 -16.58 2.70 -11.52
C VAL A 210 -16.27 4.14 -11.10
N ARG A 211 -15.08 4.66 -11.37
CA ARG A 211 -14.71 6.05 -11.06
C ARG A 211 -15.64 7.04 -11.77
N LYS A 212 -15.78 6.88 -13.09
CA LYS A 212 -16.66 7.73 -13.91
C LYS A 212 -18.06 7.83 -13.30
N TRP A 213 -18.68 6.71 -12.96
CA TRP A 213 -20.03 6.71 -12.43
C TRP A 213 -20.12 7.25 -11.00
N LYS A 214 -19.09 7.05 -10.16
CA LYS A 214 -19.05 7.63 -8.81
C LYS A 214 -18.98 9.16 -8.83
N GLU A 215 -18.31 9.76 -9.82
CA GLU A 215 -18.32 11.20 -10.03
C GLU A 215 -19.68 11.72 -10.53
N ILE A 216 -20.33 10.99 -11.44
CA ILE A 216 -21.62 11.40 -12.05
C ILE A 216 -22.78 11.18 -11.07
N ASP A 217 -22.83 10.07 -10.38
CA ASP A 217 -23.89 9.68 -9.44
C ASP A 217 -23.30 9.02 -8.19
N PRO A 218 -22.93 9.81 -7.17
CA PRO A 218 -22.34 9.29 -5.95
C PRO A 218 -23.19 8.27 -5.19
N GLN A 219 -24.52 8.27 -5.40
CA GLN A 219 -25.42 7.36 -4.70
C GLN A 219 -25.54 6.00 -5.39
N ASN A 220 -25.76 5.98 -6.70
CA ASN A 220 -26.03 4.75 -7.47
C ASN A 220 -24.92 4.43 -8.48
N GLY A 221 -23.75 5.07 -8.34
CA GLY A 221 -22.67 4.95 -9.33
C GLY A 221 -22.10 3.54 -9.45
N PHE A 222 -22.06 2.78 -8.36
CA PHE A 222 -21.56 1.40 -8.42
C PHE A 222 -22.48 0.47 -9.20
N GLU A 223 -23.80 0.55 -8.96
CA GLU A 223 -24.80 -0.22 -9.69
C GLU A 223 -24.74 0.10 -11.19
N LYS A 224 -24.70 1.41 -11.52
CA LYS A 224 -24.64 1.87 -12.92
C LYS A 224 -23.34 1.43 -13.61
N ALA A 225 -22.22 1.44 -12.90
CA ALA A 225 -20.95 0.96 -13.42
C ALA A 225 -20.98 -0.54 -13.74
N VAL A 226 -21.54 -1.34 -12.84
CA VAL A 226 -21.71 -2.79 -13.04
C VAL A 226 -22.64 -3.07 -14.23
N GLU A 227 -23.76 -2.37 -14.34
CA GLU A 227 -24.70 -2.50 -15.45
C GLU A 227 -24.07 -2.09 -16.80
N GLU A 228 -23.33 -0.98 -16.84
CA GLU A 228 -22.60 -0.54 -18.05
C GLU A 228 -21.58 -1.58 -18.46
N CYS A 229 -20.78 -2.11 -17.53
CA CYS A 229 -19.79 -3.14 -17.83
C CYS A 229 -20.42 -4.42 -18.33
N ILE A 230 -21.50 -4.91 -17.72
CA ILE A 230 -22.24 -6.09 -18.19
C ILE A 230 -22.77 -5.87 -19.62
N SER A 231 -23.30 -4.69 -19.91
CA SER A 231 -23.87 -4.36 -21.22
C SER A 231 -22.81 -4.30 -22.32
N ASN A 232 -21.59 -3.85 -21.97
CA ASN A 232 -20.46 -3.71 -22.87
C ASN A 232 -19.54 -4.97 -22.92
N ASP A 233 -19.97 -6.09 -22.36
CA ASP A 233 -19.24 -7.37 -22.34
C ASP A 233 -17.91 -7.32 -21.54
N ILE A 234 -17.80 -6.41 -20.56
CA ILE A 234 -16.64 -6.24 -19.70
C ILE A 234 -16.85 -7.05 -18.41
N LEU A 235 -16.02 -8.03 -18.14
CA LEU A 235 -16.14 -8.96 -17.00
C LEU A 235 -17.57 -9.54 -16.87
N ARG A 236 -18.29 -9.65 -17.97
CA ARG A 236 -19.73 -9.89 -18.00
C ARG A 236 -20.17 -11.09 -17.19
N GLU A 237 -19.55 -12.26 -17.43
CA GLU A 237 -19.94 -13.51 -16.76
C GLU A 237 -19.65 -13.43 -15.25
N TYR A 238 -18.52 -12.85 -14.87
CA TYR A 238 -18.13 -12.62 -13.50
C TYR A 238 -19.12 -11.66 -12.79
N LEU A 239 -19.38 -10.50 -13.37
CA LEU A 239 -20.26 -9.49 -12.79
C LEU A 239 -21.70 -9.98 -12.67
N LYS A 240 -22.23 -10.73 -13.67
CA LYS A 240 -23.56 -11.35 -13.57
C LYS A 240 -23.69 -12.35 -12.44
N ARG A 241 -22.65 -13.16 -12.24
CA ARG A 241 -22.64 -14.19 -11.21
C ARG A 241 -22.50 -13.62 -9.81
N LYS A 242 -21.67 -12.58 -9.64
CA LYS A 242 -21.25 -12.01 -8.35
C LYS A 242 -21.67 -10.54 -8.16
N THR A 243 -22.75 -10.08 -8.76
CA THR A 243 -23.17 -8.66 -8.69
C THR A 243 -23.21 -8.12 -7.26
N LYS A 244 -23.83 -8.85 -6.33
CA LYS A 244 -23.99 -8.41 -4.93
C LYS A 244 -22.65 -8.35 -4.19
N GLU A 245 -21.82 -9.35 -4.38
CA GLU A 245 -20.47 -9.43 -3.78
C GLU A 245 -19.61 -8.30 -4.30
N VAL A 246 -19.60 -8.05 -5.60
CA VAL A 246 -18.84 -6.94 -6.23
C VAL A 246 -19.31 -5.58 -5.69
N LEU A 247 -20.62 -5.34 -5.57
CA LEU A 247 -21.12 -4.11 -4.97
C LEU A 247 -20.68 -3.94 -3.52
N ASN A 248 -20.69 -5.02 -2.73
CA ASN A 248 -20.18 -4.98 -1.35
C ASN A 248 -18.69 -4.70 -1.27
N MET A 249 -17.87 -5.27 -2.19
CA MET A 249 -16.44 -5.00 -2.29
C MET A 249 -16.20 -3.52 -2.60
N LEU A 250 -16.87 -2.97 -3.62
CA LEU A 250 -16.74 -1.57 -4.02
C LEU A 250 -17.14 -0.60 -2.89
N LEU A 251 -18.21 -0.90 -2.17
CA LEU A 251 -18.61 -0.10 -1.00
C LEU A 251 -17.55 -0.14 0.11
N ALA A 252 -17.01 -1.31 0.40
CA ALA A 252 -15.99 -1.47 1.44
C ALA A 252 -14.68 -0.73 1.08
N GLU A 253 -14.25 -0.79 -0.19
CA GLU A 253 -13.08 -0.05 -0.69
C GLU A 253 -13.29 1.46 -0.60
N TYR A 254 -14.44 1.95 -1.04
CA TYR A 254 -14.78 3.37 -1.01
C TYR A 254 -14.84 3.92 0.43
N ASP A 255 -15.47 3.22 1.35
CA ASP A 255 -15.53 3.60 2.77
C ASP A 255 -14.11 3.70 3.36
N TYR A 256 -13.24 2.74 3.05
CA TYR A 256 -11.85 2.72 3.50
C TYR A 256 -11.01 3.87 2.92
N GLU A 257 -11.13 4.15 1.63
CA GLU A 257 -10.44 5.27 0.98
C GLU A 257 -10.91 6.61 1.55
N THR A 258 -12.20 6.75 1.84
CA THR A 258 -12.78 7.94 2.45
C THR A 258 -12.26 8.13 3.88
N ASP A 259 -12.25 7.08 4.69
CA ASP A 259 -11.68 7.11 6.05
C ASP A 259 -10.21 7.53 6.05
N ILE A 260 -9.42 6.98 5.13
CA ILE A 260 -8.01 7.35 4.98
C ILE A 260 -7.85 8.80 4.50
N ALA A 261 -8.68 9.26 3.57
CA ALA A 261 -8.61 10.63 3.08
C ALA A 261 -8.92 11.64 4.19
N VAL A 262 -9.94 11.37 5.01
CA VAL A 262 -10.28 12.18 6.19
C VAL A 262 -9.14 12.19 7.20
N GLN A 263 -8.60 11.03 7.56
CA GLN A 263 -7.46 10.94 8.51
C GLN A 263 -6.22 11.69 7.98
N ARG A 264 -5.92 11.60 6.70
CA ARG A 264 -4.80 12.33 6.08
C ARG A 264 -5.04 13.84 6.08
N ALA A 265 -6.28 14.29 5.88
CA ALA A 265 -6.63 15.71 5.94
C ALA A 265 -6.44 16.25 7.37
N GLU A 266 -6.94 15.53 8.37
CA GLU A 266 -6.74 15.85 9.79
C GLU A 266 -5.25 15.85 10.18
N GLU A 267 -4.47 14.84 9.77
CA GLU A 267 -3.03 14.77 10.03
C GLU A 267 -2.28 15.96 9.38
N ARG A 268 -2.68 16.37 8.16
CA ARG A 268 -2.09 17.57 7.51
C ARG A 268 -2.41 18.86 8.26
N GLU A 269 -3.63 19.01 8.72
CA GLU A 269 -4.04 20.21 9.50
C GLU A 269 -3.27 20.28 10.81
N ILE A 270 -3.14 19.17 11.53
CA ILE A 270 -2.35 19.07 12.76
C ILE A 270 -0.87 19.38 12.47
N ALA A 271 -0.27 18.77 11.44
CA ALA A 271 1.13 18.99 11.10
C ALA A 271 1.40 20.45 10.68
N PHE A 272 0.45 21.07 9.97
CA PHE A 272 0.54 22.48 9.59
C PHE A 272 0.48 23.38 10.83
N ALA A 273 -0.43 23.11 11.76
CA ALA A 273 -0.56 23.86 13.02
C ALA A 273 0.71 23.71 13.90
N GLU A 274 1.22 22.47 14.04
CA GLU A 274 2.46 22.19 14.76
C GLU A 274 3.68 22.87 14.10
N GLY A 275 3.80 22.81 12.78
CA GLY A 275 4.88 23.47 12.04
C GLY A 275 4.84 25.00 12.16
N ALA A 276 3.65 25.58 12.10
CA ALA A 276 3.46 27.02 12.31
C ALA A 276 3.82 27.43 13.75
N TYR A 277 3.48 26.61 14.74
CA TYR A 277 3.84 26.86 16.14
C TYR A 277 5.35 26.74 16.38
N GLN A 278 6.01 25.71 15.82
CA GLN A 278 7.47 25.58 15.91
C GLN A 278 8.21 26.75 15.26
N ASN A 279 7.75 27.22 14.12
CA ASN A 279 8.33 28.41 13.47
C ASN A 279 8.20 29.66 14.34
N LYS A 280 7.06 29.83 15.05
CA LYS A 280 6.89 30.92 16.02
C LYS A 280 7.90 30.84 17.17
N LEU A 281 8.13 29.64 17.72
CA LEU A 281 9.11 29.38 18.78
C LEU A 281 10.54 29.69 18.32
N GLU A 282 10.93 29.22 17.13
CA GLU A 282 12.25 29.44 16.55
C GLU A 282 12.48 30.94 16.30
N THR A 283 11.48 31.64 15.76
CA THR A 283 11.52 33.09 15.51
C THR A 283 11.63 33.84 16.83
N ALA A 284 10.85 33.49 17.86
CA ALA A 284 10.92 34.12 19.18
C ALA A 284 12.28 33.90 19.84
N ALA A 285 12.84 32.70 19.74
CA ALA A 285 14.18 32.40 20.26
C ALA A 285 15.28 33.18 19.56
N ALA A 286 15.14 33.40 18.23
CA ALA A 286 16.07 34.27 17.49
C ALA A 286 15.98 35.73 17.93
N PHE A 287 14.79 36.28 18.08
CA PHE A 287 14.57 37.63 18.53
C PHE A 287 15.05 37.83 19.97
N LYS A 288 14.84 36.86 20.86
CA LYS A 288 15.35 36.91 22.24
C LYS A 288 16.88 36.99 22.28
N ARG A 289 17.58 36.19 21.42
CA ARG A 289 19.04 36.23 21.26
C ARG A 289 19.55 37.57 20.72
N LEU A 290 18.76 38.26 19.90
CA LEU A 290 19.07 39.59 19.39
C LEU A 290 18.78 40.70 20.41
N GLY A 291 18.28 40.37 21.60
CA GLY A 291 18.04 41.34 22.69
C GLY A 291 16.74 42.14 22.52
N LEU A 292 15.78 41.67 21.71
CA LEU A 292 14.47 42.35 21.62
C LEU A 292 13.69 42.17 22.93
N ASP A 293 12.90 43.19 23.23
CA ASP A 293 11.98 43.16 24.39
C ASP A 293 10.91 42.08 24.25
N ILE A 294 10.63 41.34 25.34
CA ILE A 294 9.68 40.23 25.38
C ILE A 294 8.28 40.66 24.90
N ALA A 295 7.84 41.87 25.22
CA ALA A 295 6.54 42.35 24.79
C ALA A 295 6.46 42.55 23.26
N LYS A 296 7.56 42.99 22.62
CA LYS A 296 7.65 43.09 21.15
C LYS A 296 7.72 41.72 20.48
N ILE A 297 8.42 40.76 21.09
CA ILE A 297 8.48 39.37 20.61
C ILE A 297 7.08 38.72 20.68
N ALA A 298 6.37 38.92 21.79
CA ALA A 298 5.01 38.42 21.96
C ALA A 298 4.04 38.99 20.91
N GLN A 299 4.14 40.33 20.67
CA GLN A 299 3.33 41.00 19.65
C GLN A 299 3.62 40.49 18.22
N GLY A 300 4.89 40.22 17.91
CA GLY A 300 5.29 39.74 16.56
C GLY A 300 5.02 38.29 16.29
N THR A 301 5.11 37.43 17.30
CA THR A 301 4.96 35.96 17.15
C THR A 301 3.61 35.42 17.56
N GLY A 302 2.86 36.16 18.40
CA GLY A 302 1.62 35.72 19.01
C GLY A 302 1.80 34.69 20.12
N LEU A 303 3.03 34.49 20.61
CA LEU A 303 3.32 33.62 21.76
C LEU A 303 3.07 34.39 23.07
N SER A 304 2.76 33.66 24.13
CA SER A 304 2.65 34.23 25.48
C SER A 304 4.02 34.65 26.03
N ARG A 305 4.02 35.57 27.00
CA ARG A 305 5.28 35.98 27.66
C ARG A 305 5.96 34.80 28.34
N GLU A 306 5.21 33.92 28.96
CA GLU A 306 5.72 32.73 29.66
C GLU A 306 6.40 31.76 28.70
N GLU A 307 5.84 31.53 27.50
CA GLU A 307 6.47 30.72 26.47
C GLU A 307 7.78 31.32 25.98
N ILE A 308 7.85 32.66 25.84
CA ILE A 308 9.06 33.36 25.40
C ILE A 308 10.13 33.38 26.51
N GLU A 309 9.75 33.47 27.78
CA GLU A 309 10.66 33.41 28.90
C GLU A 309 11.33 32.04 29.05
N ASN A 310 10.62 30.99 28.72
CA ASN A 310 11.07 29.58 28.77
C ASN A 310 11.93 29.14 27.56
N LEU A 311 12.07 29.97 26.52
CA LEU A 311 12.98 29.77 25.39
C LEU A 311 14.42 30.17 25.74
#